data_345e6723730c2ba7a4f92c53097a60fb
#
_entry.id   345e6723730c2ba7a4f92c53097a60fb
#
_cell.length_a   1.000
_cell.length_b   1.000
_cell.length_c   1.000
_cell.angle_alpha   90.00
_cell.angle_beta   90.00
_cell.angle_gamma   90.00
#
_symmetry.space_group_name_H-M   'P 1'
#
loop_
_entity.id
_entity.type
_entity.pdbx_description
1 polymer ?
#
loop_
_entity_poly.entity_id
_entity_poly.type
_entity_poly.pdbx_seq_one_letter_code
_entity_poly.pdbx_strand_id
1 'polypeptide(L)'
;MIRRNHKDRLFVKLFGDPDNKENLLSLYNALNNRNYDDPDELEINTIEDVIYMGRKNDVSCIIDAHMNLFEHQSTYNPNMPLRGLIYIAKLYEKYIEQYELNIYSEKLEKIPTPKYFVLYNGTRDIPERMELKLSDAFMHPDESSGIEFTAIMININYGMNKDLMAACSTLEEYAIFIDRVRRYADLSMSAAEMEKAVDKAVNECIKEGVLFDFLTAHKAEVKGMILTDYDEEKTMAMFKREYRQDGYSEGRLEGEQIGYSKGEQDGYNKGEEIGRNLEKLNIAMNMKAKGMSDKDIADLLDVTPERLKEILSTDKVHE
;
A
#
# COMPACT_ATOMS: atom_id res chain seq x y z
N MET A 1 -3.86 12.94 -13.89
CA MET A 1 -3.36 11.62 -13.40
C MET A 1 -1.98 11.90 -12.81
N ILE A 2 -1.87 11.95 -11.47
CA ILE A 2 -0.62 12.31 -10.78
C ILE A 2 0.32 11.11 -10.88
N ARG A 3 1.49 11.33 -11.48
CA ARG A 3 2.53 10.29 -11.58
C ARG A 3 3.06 9.99 -10.17
N ARG A 4 2.70 8.85 -9.62
CA ARG A 4 3.19 8.32 -8.33
C ARG A 4 4.61 7.77 -8.51
N ASN A 5 5.57 8.61 -8.82
CA ASN A 5 6.98 8.22 -8.85
C ASN A 5 7.68 8.74 -7.59
N HIS A 6 7.35 8.15 -6.44
CA HIS A 6 8.22 8.28 -5.27
C HIS A 6 9.42 7.36 -5.47
N LYS A 7 10.35 7.80 -6.29
CA LYS A 7 11.69 7.23 -6.34
C LYS A 7 12.52 8.03 -5.38
N ASP A 8 13.24 7.35 -4.49
CA ASP A 8 14.35 8.02 -3.83
C ASP A 8 15.44 8.26 -4.88
N ARG A 9 15.41 9.46 -5.43
CA ARG A 9 16.34 9.89 -6.49
C ARG A 9 17.79 9.80 -6.01
N LEU A 10 18.00 10.04 -4.72
CA LEU A 10 19.31 9.96 -4.12
C LEU A 10 19.81 8.51 -4.08
N PHE A 11 18.96 7.56 -3.69
CA PHE A 11 19.32 6.14 -3.69
C PHE A 11 19.71 5.66 -5.10
N VAL A 12 18.90 6.01 -6.10
CA VAL A 12 19.19 5.67 -7.51
C VAL A 12 20.49 6.32 -7.97
N LYS A 13 20.76 7.56 -7.58
CA LYS A 13 22.02 8.27 -7.93
C LYS A 13 23.25 7.64 -7.27
N LEU A 14 23.11 7.15 -6.03
CA LEU A 14 24.21 6.50 -5.31
C LEU A 14 24.52 5.09 -5.81
N PHE A 15 23.48 4.30 -6.12
CA PHE A 15 23.62 2.88 -6.40
C PHE A 15 23.28 2.46 -7.83
N GLY A 16 22.52 3.26 -8.57
CA GLY A 16 22.09 2.95 -9.94
C GLY A 16 22.84 3.70 -11.05
N ASP A 17 23.69 4.63 -10.69
CA ASP A 17 24.52 5.37 -11.65
C ASP A 17 25.63 4.45 -12.19
N PRO A 18 25.76 4.27 -13.52
CA PRO A 18 26.84 3.48 -14.12
C PRO A 18 28.25 3.90 -13.72
N ASP A 19 28.43 5.17 -13.36
CA ASP A 19 29.71 5.71 -12.91
C ASP A 19 30.02 5.32 -11.45
N ASN A 20 29.04 4.76 -10.70
CA ASN A 20 29.14 4.35 -9.29
C ASN A 20 28.98 2.84 -9.10
N LYS A 21 29.43 2.02 -10.04
CA LYS A 21 29.31 0.55 -9.98
C LYS A 21 29.87 -0.06 -8.69
N GLU A 22 30.92 0.54 -8.12
CA GLU A 22 31.54 0.11 -6.85
C GLU A 22 30.53 0.14 -5.69
N ASN A 23 29.68 1.17 -5.62
CA ASN A 23 28.63 1.25 -4.61
C ASN A 23 27.60 0.15 -4.79
N LEU A 24 27.19 -0.12 -6.04
CA LEU A 24 26.25 -1.20 -6.33
C LEU A 24 26.84 -2.58 -6.00
N LEU A 25 28.12 -2.79 -6.31
CA LEU A 25 28.82 -4.03 -5.98
C LEU A 25 28.91 -4.22 -4.47
N SER A 26 29.24 -3.17 -3.71
CA SER A 26 29.26 -3.21 -2.24
C SER A 26 27.88 -3.57 -1.67
N LEU A 27 26.82 -2.97 -2.18
CA LEU A 27 25.43 -3.29 -1.80
C LEU A 27 25.08 -4.74 -2.12
N TYR A 28 25.41 -5.20 -3.34
CA TYR A 28 25.20 -6.59 -3.75
C TYR A 28 25.91 -7.57 -2.83
N ASN A 29 27.20 -7.34 -2.57
CA ASN A 29 28.02 -8.18 -1.70
C ASN A 29 27.42 -8.27 -0.30
N ALA A 30 27.08 -7.15 0.30
CA ALA A 30 26.50 -7.07 1.64
C ALA A 30 25.15 -7.81 1.74
N LEU A 31 24.26 -7.67 0.77
CA LEU A 31 22.94 -8.30 0.77
C LEU A 31 22.98 -9.81 0.47
N ASN A 32 23.99 -10.25 -0.28
CA ASN A 32 24.10 -11.64 -0.74
C ASN A 32 25.18 -12.45 -0.02
N ASN A 33 25.89 -11.87 0.97
CA ASN A 33 27.05 -12.46 1.66
C ASN A 33 28.09 -12.95 0.63
N ARG A 34 28.46 -12.08 -0.29
CA ARG A 34 29.44 -12.33 -1.35
C ARG A 34 30.62 -11.36 -1.19
N ASN A 35 31.67 -11.59 -1.98
CA ASN A 35 32.90 -10.81 -1.89
C ASN A 35 33.52 -10.70 -3.29
N TYR A 36 32.82 -10.08 -4.23
CA TYR A 36 33.31 -9.75 -5.55
C TYR A 36 34.10 -8.45 -5.48
N ASP A 37 35.24 -8.39 -6.17
CA ASP A 37 36.15 -7.25 -6.12
C ASP A 37 36.13 -6.43 -7.40
N ASP A 38 35.64 -6.99 -8.51
CA ASP A 38 35.61 -6.32 -9.82
C ASP A 38 34.21 -5.77 -10.13
N PRO A 39 34.01 -4.43 -10.13
CA PRO A 39 32.75 -3.81 -10.49
C PRO A 39 32.30 -4.07 -11.94
N ASP A 40 33.22 -4.43 -12.82
CA ASP A 40 32.90 -4.70 -14.24
C ASP A 40 32.24 -6.06 -14.44
N GLU A 41 32.26 -6.95 -13.45
CA GLU A 41 31.43 -8.14 -13.43
C GLU A 41 29.91 -7.82 -13.30
N LEU A 42 29.55 -6.60 -12.88
CA LEU A 42 28.16 -6.15 -12.80
C LEU A 42 27.64 -5.71 -14.17
N GLU A 43 26.58 -6.36 -14.61
CA GLU A 43 25.76 -5.88 -15.71
C GLU A 43 24.53 -5.14 -15.16
N ILE A 44 24.50 -3.81 -15.32
CA ILE A 44 23.35 -2.99 -14.94
C ILE A 44 22.28 -3.14 -16.01
N ASN A 45 21.12 -3.69 -15.65
CA ASN A 45 20.03 -3.96 -16.57
C ASN A 45 18.71 -3.25 -16.19
N THR A 46 18.80 -2.16 -15.45
CA THR A 46 17.65 -1.34 -15.00
C THR A 46 16.69 -1.01 -16.15
N ILE A 47 15.40 -1.13 -15.91
CA ILE A 47 14.37 -0.86 -16.91
C ILE A 47 14.08 0.65 -16.94
N GLU A 48 14.39 1.30 -18.04
CA GLU A 48 14.15 2.73 -18.21
C GLU A 48 12.70 3.06 -18.61
N ASP A 49 12.04 2.16 -19.35
CA ASP A 49 10.66 2.33 -19.82
C ASP A 49 9.77 1.16 -19.42
N VAL A 50 8.90 1.38 -18.44
CA VAL A 50 7.81 0.46 -18.11
C VAL A 50 6.48 1.10 -18.50
N ILE A 51 5.82 0.52 -19.52
CA ILE A 51 4.56 1.04 -20.08
C ILE A 51 3.41 0.99 -19.05
N TYR A 52 3.47 0.11 -18.03
CA TYR A 52 2.42 -0.01 -17.04
C TYR A 52 2.58 1.05 -15.93
N MET A 53 1.75 2.10 -15.98
CA MET A 53 1.65 3.21 -15.02
C MET A 53 2.93 4.08 -14.91
N GLY A 54 3.85 4.04 -15.87
CA GLY A 54 5.07 4.88 -15.86
C GLY A 54 6.02 4.59 -14.71
N ARG A 55 5.99 3.36 -14.14
CA ARG A 55 6.87 2.95 -13.05
C ARG A 55 8.11 2.27 -13.61
N LYS A 56 9.26 2.76 -13.20
CA LYS A 56 10.57 2.15 -13.42
C LYS A 56 10.94 1.37 -12.14
N ASN A 57 11.74 0.30 -12.24
CA ASN A 57 12.43 -0.22 -11.07
C ASN A 57 13.56 0.75 -10.68
N ASP A 58 13.96 0.75 -9.41
CA ASP A 58 14.98 1.70 -8.96
C ASP A 58 16.36 1.29 -9.48
N VAL A 59 16.84 0.10 -9.12
CA VAL A 59 18.13 -0.42 -9.56
C VAL A 59 18.02 -1.92 -9.80
N SER A 60 18.62 -2.43 -10.87
CA SER A 60 18.78 -3.86 -11.08
C SER A 60 20.10 -4.19 -11.76
N CYS A 61 20.65 -5.35 -11.42
CA CYS A 61 21.88 -5.84 -12.00
C CYS A 61 21.91 -7.36 -12.12
N ILE A 62 22.74 -7.85 -13.02
CA ILE A 62 23.11 -9.26 -13.13
C ILE A 62 24.58 -9.40 -12.76
N ILE A 63 24.88 -10.39 -11.91
CA ILE A 63 26.21 -10.84 -11.58
C ILE A 63 26.15 -12.33 -11.23
N ASP A 64 27.09 -13.11 -11.73
CA ASP A 64 27.23 -14.55 -11.46
C ASP A 64 25.88 -15.31 -11.60
N ALA A 65 25.22 -15.12 -12.74
CA ALA A 65 23.90 -15.73 -13.03
C ALA A 65 22.80 -15.44 -11.99
N HIS A 66 22.91 -14.35 -11.23
CA HIS A 66 21.87 -13.83 -10.36
C HIS A 66 21.38 -12.48 -10.84
N MET A 67 20.07 -12.37 -11.05
CA MET A 67 19.39 -11.11 -11.37
C MET A 67 18.86 -10.49 -10.08
N ASN A 68 19.47 -9.39 -9.65
CA ASN A 68 19.07 -8.71 -8.42
C ASN A 68 18.29 -7.45 -8.75
N LEU A 69 17.15 -7.32 -8.12
CA LEU A 69 16.29 -6.15 -8.17
C LEU A 69 16.28 -5.49 -6.79
N PHE A 70 16.69 -4.24 -6.73
CA PHE A 70 16.69 -3.40 -5.54
C PHE A 70 15.64 -2.31 -5.72
N GLU A 71 14.72 -2.22 -4.79
CA GLU A 71 13.67 -1.22 -4.78
C GLU A 71 13.72 -0.45 -3.46
N HIS A 72 13.82 0.86 -3.52
CA HIS A 72 13.78 1.73 -2.34
C HIS A 72 12.33 2.11 -2.00
N GLN A 73 11.95 2.05 -0.72
CA GLN A 73 10.59 2.37 -0.27
C GLN A 73 10.59 3.20 1.01
N SER A 74 10.06 4.43 0.95
CA SER A 74 9.78 5.27 2.12
C SER A 74 8.42 4.96 2.79
N THR A 75 7.57 4.15 2.14
CA THR A 75 6.26 3.76 2.67
C THR A 75 6.12 2.25 2.63
N TYR A 76 5.66 1.65 3.74
CA TYR A 76 5.36 0.23 3.77
C TYR A 76 4.27 -0.13 2.74
N ASN A 77 4.59 -1.11 1.89
CA ASN A 77 3.67 -1.59 0.87
C ASN A 77 3.66 -3.13 0.84
N PRO A 78 2.56 -3.80 1.23
CA PRO A 78 2.48 -5.26 1.23
C PRO A 78 2.42 -5.86 -0.19
N ASN A 79 2.15 -5.06 -1.22
CA ASN A 79 2.06 -5.52 -2.61
C ASN A 79 3.42 -5.57 -3.32
N MET A 80 4.53 -5.48 -2.59
CA MET A 80 5.87 -5.54 -3.19
C MET A 80 6.12 -6.85 -3.95
N PRO A 81 5.68 -8.05 -3.50
CA PRO A 81 5.86 -9.28 -4.27
C PRO A 81 5.22 -9.23 -5.67
N LEU A 82 3.99 -8.73 -5.76
CA LEU A 82 3.31 -8.59 -7.06
C LEU A 82 4.03 -7.58 -7.97
N ARG A 83 4.50 -6.46 -7.41
CA ARG A 83 5.30 -5.48 -8.17
C ARG A 83 6.60 -6.08 -8.65
N GLY A 84 7.32 -6.80 -7.78
CA GLY A 84 8.58 -7.46 -8.11
C GLY A 84 8.41 -8.51 -9.19
N LEU A 85 7.37 -9.33 -9.13
CA LEU A 85 7.07 -10.30 -10.18
C LEU A 85 6.91 -9.64 -11.56
N ILE A 86 6.18 -8.53 -11.63
CA ILE A 86 6.01 -7.76 -12.88
C ILE A 86 7.35 -7.21 -13.39
N TYR A 87 8.19 -6.69 -12.49
CA TYR A 87 9.50 -6.17 -12.87
C TYR A 87 10.45 -7.28 -13.34
N ILE A 88 10.53 -8.40 -12.62
CA ILE A 88 11.36 -9.54 -12.99
C ILE A 88 10.92 -10.14 -14.33
N ALA A 89 9.62 -10.25 -14.58
CA ALA A 89 9.13 -10.72 -15.89
C ALA A 89 9.67 -9.85 -17.03
N LYS A 90 9.66 -8.53 -16.86
CA LYS A 90 10.21 -7.59 -17.87
C LYS A 90 11.72 -7.63 -17.99
N LEU A 91 12.43 -7.82 -16.89
CA LEU A 91 13.87 -8.02 -16.92
C LEU A 91 14.22 -9.30 -17.67
N TYR A 92 13.42 -10.37 -17.52
CA TYR A 92 13.60 -11.59 -18.31
C TYR A 92 13.25 -11.39 -19.78
N GLU A 93 12.20 -10.64 -20.13
CA GLU A 93 11.92 -10.30 -21.53
C GLU A 93 13.14 -9.62 -22.17
N LYS A 94 13.70 -8.59 -21.50
CA LYS A 94 14.91 -7.89 -21.95
C LYS A 94 16.12 -8.84 -22.07
N TYR A 95 16.30 -9.73 -21.07
CA TYR A 95 17.39 -10.71 -21.06
C TYR A 95 17.26 -11.71 -22.21
N ILE A 96 16.06 -12.24 -22.45
CA ILE A 96 15.77 -13.17 -23.55
C ILE A 96 16.09 -12.52 -24.90
N GLU A 97 15.68 -11.27 -25.09
CA GLU A 97 15.94 -10.50 -26.32
C GLU A 97 17.44 -10.22 -26.48
N GLN A 98 18.12 -9.74 -25.44
CA GLN A 98 19.54 -9.37 -25.48
C GLN A 98 20.45 -10.57 -25.78
N TYR A 99 20.13 -11.75 -25.22
CA TYR A 99 20.91 -12.97 -25.41
C TYR A 99 20.34 -13.91 -26.50
N GLU A 100 19.36 -13.43 -27.27
CA GLU A 100 18.72 -14.16 -28.39
C GLU A 100 18.25 -15.58 -27.99
N LEU A 101 17.70 -15.75 -26.77
CA LEU A 101 17.27 -17.05 -26.28
C LEU A 101 16.00 -17.52 -26.98
N ASN A 102 15.99 -18.79 -27.44
CA ASN A 102 14.82 -19.37 -28.10
C ASN A 102 13.97 -20.19 -27.11
N ILE A 103 13.07 -19.51 -26.38
CA ILE A 103 12.18 -20.14 -25.41
C ILE A 103 11.12 -21.08 -25.99
N TYR A 104 11.00 -21.14 -27.32
CA TYR A 104 10.10 -22.06 -28.07
C TYR A 104 10.80 -23.30 -28.56
N SER A 105 12.11 -23.43 -28.33
CA SER A 105 12.88 -24.62 -28.71
C SER A 105 12.66 -25.75 -27.71
N GLU A 106 13.03 -27.00 -28.11
CA GLU A 106 13.03 -28.15 -27.21
C GLU A 106 14.17 -28.09 -26.16
N LYS A 107 15.13 -27.20 -26.34
CA LYS A 107 16.27 -27.02 -25.42
C LYS A 107 15.85 -26.16 -24.25
N LEU A 108 16.19 -26.60 -23.02
CA LEU A 108 16.00 -25.80 -21.83
C LEU A 108 17.00 -24.63 -21.81
N GLU A 109 16.49 -23.41 -22.01
CA GLU A 109 17.28 -22.20 -21.86
C GLU A 109 17.49 -21.86 -20.37
N LYS A 110 18.71 -21.42 -20.03
CA LYS A 110 19.08 -21.02 -18.67
C LYS A 110 18.95 -19.51 -18.53
N ILE A 111 18.33 -19.10 -17.44
CA ILE A 111 18.12 -17.70 -17.09
C ILE A 111 18.69 -17.40 -15.70
N PRO A 112 19.08 -16.14 -15.39
CA PRO A 112 19.60 -15.78 -14.09
C PRO A 112 18.57 -16.00 -12.97
N THR A 113 19.04 -16.43 -11.80
CA THR A 113 18.19 -16.61 -10.63
C THR A 113 17.73 -15.25 -10.07
N PRO A 114 16.42 -15.00 -9.95
CA PRO A 114 15.92 -13.69 -9.51
C PRO A 114 16.02 -13.54 -7.99
N LYS A 115 16.40 -12.35 -7.54
CA LYS A 115 16.34 -11.93 -6.15
C LYS A 115 15.72 -10.54 -6.06
N TYR A 116 14.84 -10.33 -5.11
CA TYR A 116 14.17 -9.07 -4.93
C TYR A 116 14.30 -8.54 -3.52
N PHE A 117 14.98 -7.42 -3.38
CA PHE A 117 15.22 -6.71 -2.13
C PHE A 117 14.47 -5.39 -2.11
N VAL A 118 13.73 -5.15 -1.04
CA VAL A 118 13.02 -3.90 -0.78
C VAL A 118 13.71 -3.19 0.37
N LEU A 119 14.42 -2.13 0.07
CA LEU A 119 15.16 -1.32 1.04
C LEU A 119 14.22 -0.27 1.62
N TYR A 120 13.77 -0.52 2.86
CA TYR A 120 12.77 0.31 3.51
C TYR A 120 13.42 1.33 4.43
N ASN A 121 13.13 2.60 4.21
CA ASN A 121 13.56 3.69 5.09
C ASN A 121 12.39 4.55 5.61
N GLY A 122 11.17 4.03 5.65
CA GLY A 122 10.00 4.77 6.11
C GLY A 122 9.92 4.93 7.63
N THR A 123 8.87 5.60 8.09
CA THR A 123 8.65 5.92 9.51
C THR A 123 7.84 4.89 10.27
N ARG A 124 7.21 3.91 9.57
CA ARG A 124 6.50 2.82 10.23
C ARG A 124 7.53 1.88 10.87
N ASP A 125 7.30 1.52 12.11
CA ASP A 125 8.09 0.49 12.80
C ASP A 125 7.88 -0.88 12.14
N ILE A 126 8.98 -1.47 11.63
CA ILE A 126 9.02 -2.80 11.05
C ILE A 126 10.29 -3.52 11.52
N PRO A 127 10.31 -4.86 11.54
CA PRO A 127 11.50 -5.63 11.83
C PRO A 127 12.71 -5.25 10.94
N GLU A 128 13.90 -5.55 11.39
CA GLU A 128 15.12 -5.34 10.57
C GLU A 128 15.05 -6.04 9.21
N ARG A 129 14.45 -7.24 9.18
CA ARG A 129 14.24 -8.03 7.97
C ARG A 129 12.91 -8.76 8.03
N MET A 130 12.18 -8.78 6.93
CA MET A 130 10.95 -9.56 6.79
C MET A 130 10.76 -10.03 5.35
N GLU A 131 10.05 -11.14 5.19
CA GLU A 131 9.63 -11.65 3.90
C GLU A 131 8.18 -11.27 3.63
N LEU A 132 7.92 -10.81 2.42
CA LEU A 132 6.58 -10.60 1.89
C LEU A 132 6.37 -11.62 0.78
N LYS A 133 5.28 -12.35 0.83
CA LYS A 133 4.98 -13.43 -0.12
C LYS A 133 3.84 -13.06 -1.06
N LEU A 134 3.94 -13.46 -2.31
CA LEU A 134 2.88 -13.25 -3.30
C LEU A 134 1.60 -14.01 -2.92
N SER A 135 1.74 -15.20 -2.35
CA SER A 135 0.63 -16.03 -1.88
C SER A 135 -0.26 -15.36 -0.84
N ASP A 136 0.28 -14.40 -0.05
CA ASP A 136 -0.52 -13.62 0.90
C ASP A 136 -1.58 -12.73 0.22
N ALA A 137 -1.42 -12.48 -1.08
CA ALA A 137 -2.36 -11.68 -1.88
C ALA A 137 -3.39 -12.53 -2.65
N PHE A 138 -3.33 -13.85 -2.59
CA PHE A 138 -4.26 -14.71 -3.31
C PHE A 138 -5.64 -14.68 -2.64
N MET A 139 -6.70 -14.50 -3.43
CA MET A 139 -8.10 -14.51 -2.95
C MET A 139 -8.47 -15.83 -2.27
N HIS A 140 -7.90 -16.93 -2.77
CA HIS A 140 -8.05 -18.28 -2.21
C HIS A 140 -6.65 -18.86 -2.04
N PRO A 141 -6.13 -18.91 -0.78
CA PRO A 141 -4.84 -19.54 -0.51
C PRO A 141 -4.85 -21.01 -0.96
N ASP A 142 -3.88 -21.38 -1.77
CA ASP A 142 -3.73 -22.74 -2.29
C ASP A 142 -2.25 -23.09 -2.33
N GLU A 143 -1.85 -24.11 -1.55
CA GLU A 143 -0.48 -24.60 -1.48
C GLU A 143 -0.01 -25.22 -2.82
N SER A 144 -0.95 -25.57 -3.71
CA SER A 144 -0.66 -26.11 -5.04
C SER A 144 -0.43 -25.02 -6.09
N SER A 145 -0.43 -23.73 -5.70
CA SER A 145 -0.16 -22.64 -6.63
C SER A 145 1.18 -22.85 -7.34
N GLY A 146 1.18 -22.76 -8.65
CA GLY A 146 2.40 -22.88 -9.49
C GLY A 146 3.33 -21.67 -9.43
N ILE A 147 2.96 -20.61 -8.69
CA ILE A 147 3.74 -19.37 -8.60
C ILE A 147 3.84 -18.91 -7.14
N GLU A 148 5.07 -18.79 -6.65
CA GLU A 148 5.40 -18.02 -5.46
C GLU A 148 6.51 -17.03 -5.78
N PHE A 149 6.38 -15.79 -5.30
CA PHE A 149 7.39 -14.77 -5.43
C PHE A 149 7.57 -14.03 -4.11
N THR A 150 8.81 -14.02 -3.61
CA THR A 150 9.12 -13.43 -2.30
C THR A 150 9.92 -12.15 -2.46
N ALA A 151 9.45 -11.07 -1.82
CA ALA A 151 10.21 -9.85 -1.64
C ALA A 151 10.86 -9.84 -0.25
N ILE A 152 12.15 -9.60 -0.18
CA ILE A 152 12.88 -9.47 1.09
C ILE A 152 12.93 -8.00 1.46
N MET A 153 12.10 -7.59 2.43
CA MET A 153 12.11 -6.21 2.92
C MET A 153 13.13 -6.07 4.05
N ILE A 154 13.99 -5.07 3.91
CA ILE A 154 15.11 -4.78 4.81
C ILE A 154 14.98 -3.35 5.31
N ASN A 155 14.92 -3.17 6.62
CA ASN A 155 14.85 -1.86 7.26
C ASN A 155 16.24 -1.22 7.26
N ILE A 156 16.42 -0.21 6.41
CA ILE A 156 17.69 0.54 6.27
C ILE A 156 17.69 1.87 7.03
N ASN A 157 16.79 2.06 7.99
CA ASN A 157 16.85 3.23 8.85
C ASN A 157 18.13 3.22 9.72
N TYR A 158 18.63 4.40 10.06
CA TYR A 158 19.80 4.54 10.91
C TYR A 158 19.65 3.74 12.22
N GLY A 159 20.67 2.95 12.55
CA GLY A 159 20.72 2.09 13.73
C GLY A 159 20.14 0.68 13.54
N MET A 160 19.51 0.38 12.42
CA MET A 160 19.03 -0.95 12.04
C MET A 160 20.06 -1.74 11.21
N ASN A 161 19.94 -3.07 11.18
CA ASN A 161 20.77 -3.97 10.36
C ASN A 161 22.27 -3.67 10.42
N LYS A 162 22.84 -3.58 11.61
CA LYS A 162 24.23 -3.16 11.85
C LYS A 162 25.26 -3.92 11.04
N ASP A 163 25.08 -5.24 10.89
CA ASP A 163 26.01 -6.08 10.13
C ASP A 163 25.97 -5.73 8.62
N LEU A 164 24.79 -5.47 8.09
CA LEU A 164 24.60 -5.01 6.72
C LEU A 164 25.23 -3.63 6.51
N MET A 165 25.00 -2.70 7.43
CA MET A 165 25.58 -1.35 7.39
C MET A 165 27.10 -1.39 7.45
N ALA A 166 27.68 -2.20 8.33
CA ALA A 166 29.14 -2.39 8.41
C ALA A 166 29.72 -3.02 7.14
N ALA A 167 28.95 -3.83 6.40
CA ALA A 167 29.37 -4.45 5.15
C ALA A 167 29.22 -3.54 3.92
N CYS A 168 28.42 -2.46 4.02
CA CYS A 168 28.20 -1.48 2.93
C CYS A 168 28.23 -0.06 3.51
N SER A 169 29.40 0.55 3.57
CA SER A 169 29.58 1.90 4.15
C SER A 169 28.72 2.96 3.47
N THR A 170 28.59 2.91 2.14
CA THR A 170 27.74 3.86 1.39
C THR A 170 26.27 3.77 1.82
N LEU A 171 25.77 2.55 2.15
CA LEU A 171 24.41 2.38 2.66
C LEU A 171 24.26 2.93 4.08
N GLU A 172 25.26 2.73 4.95
CA GLU A 172 25.29 3.31 6.29
C GLU A 172 25.28 4.83 6.24
N GLU A 173 26.16 5.41 5.43
CA GLU A 173 26.26 6.86 5.25
C GLU A 173 24.98 7.47 4.65
N TYR A 174 24.34 6.76 3.72
CA TYR A 174 23.00 7.12 3.22
C TYR A 174 21.97 7.14 4.34
N ALA A 175 21.93 6.09 5.19
CA ALA A 175 21.00 6.02 6.33
C ALA A 175 21.22 7.16 7.33
N ILE A 176 22.48 7.50 7.64
CA ILE A 176 22.86 8.64 8.48
C ILE A 176 22.39 9.95 7.87
N PHE A 177 22.62 10.15 6.58
CA PHE A 177 22.22 11.38 5.89
C PHE A 177 20.70 11.58 5.90
N ILE A 178 19.92 10.54 5.56
CA ILE A 178 18.45 10.60 5.58
C ILE A 178 17.91 10.83 6.98
N ASP A 179 18.45 10.17 8.01
CA ASP A 179 18.08 10.42 9.41
C ASP A 179 18.33 11.87 9.80
N ARG A 180 19.47 12.45 9.41
CA ARG A 180 19.81 13.84 9.69
C ARG A 180 18.88 14.82 8.98
N VAL A 181 18.55 14.58 7.72
CA VAL A 181 17.55 15.38 6.99
C VAL A 181 16.21 15.35 7.75
N ARG A 182 15.73 14.17 8.15
CA ARG A 182 14.47 14.00 8.88
C ARG A 182 14.45 14.67 10.26
N ARG A 183 15.59 14.78 10.93
CA ARG A 183 15.68 15.51 12.21
C ARG A 183 15.51 17.01 12.07
N TYR A 184 15.89 17.57 10.93
CA TYR A 184 15.85 19.01 10.69
C TYR A 184 14.66 19.45 9.85
N ALA A 185 14.12 18.60 9.01
CA ALA A 185 13.08 18.89 8.05
C ALA A 185 11.73 18.31 8.51
N ASP A 186 10.67 19.10 8.41
CA ASP A 186 9.30 18.70 8.74
C ASP A 186 8.33 19.20 7.67
N LEU A 187 7.30 18.39 7.33
CA LEU A 187 6.33 18.70 6.28
C LEU A 187 5.50 19.98 6.53
N SER A 188 5.48 20.47 7.77
CA SER A 188 4.80 21.73 8.11
C SER A 188 5.61 22.99 7.78
N MET A 189 6.91 22.84 7.48
CA MET A 189 7.80 23.95 7.18
C MET A 189 7.43 24.64 5.87
N SER A 190 7.73 25.94 5.79
CA SER A 190 7.74 26.67 4.51
C SER A 190 8.91 26.22 3.64
N ALA A 191 8.83 26.47 2.34
CA ALA A 191 9.90 26.13 1.40
C ALA A 191 11.26 26.71 1.83
N ALA A 192 11.30 27.95 2.34
CA ALA A 192 12.54 28.60 2.76
C ALA A 192 13.13 27.99 4.06
N GLU A 193 12.28 27.51 4.99
CA GLU A 193 12.71 26.80 6.19
C GLU A 193 13.22 25.39 5.83
N MET A 194 12.51 24.71 4.95
CA MET A 194 12.90 23.40 4.43
C MET A 194 14.27 23.47 3.74
N GLU A 195 14.48 24.46 2.87
CA GLU A 195 15.78 24.67 2.21
C GLU A 195 16.90 24.85 3.22
N LYS A 196 16.72 25.66 4.26
CA LYS A 196 17.71 25.84 5.34
C LYS A 196 17.96 24.56 6.13
N ALA A 197 16.91 23.78 6.41
CA ALA A 197 17.02 22.51 7.11
C ALA A 197 17.85 21.49 6.31
N VAL A 198 17.57 21.36 5.02
CA VAL A 198 18.32 20.48 4.11
C VAL A 198 19.77 20.97 3.96
N ASP A 199 20.01 22.27 3.80
CA ASP A 199 21.35 22.86 3.77
C ASP A 199 22.16 22.52 5.03
N LYS A 200 21.53 22.62 6.17
CA LYS A 200 22.17 22.30 7.46
C LYS A 200 22.58 20.83 7.49
N ALA A 201 21.66 19.91 7.13
CA ALA A 201 21.93 18.48 7.09
C ALA A 201 23.10 18.13 6.17
N VAL A 202 23.10 18.66 4.93
CA VAL A 202 24.17 18.44 3.95
C VAL A 202 25.52 18.97 4.47
N ASN A 203 25.55 20.19 5.01
CA ASN A 203 26.81 20.78 5.49
C ASN A 203 27.40 20.02 6.69
N GLU A 204 26.54 19.53 7.61
CA GLU A 204 27.00 18.72 8.74
C GLU A 204 27.52 17.35 8.29
N CYS A 205 26.84 16.70 7.34
CA CYS A 205 27.32 15.44 6.78
C CYS A 205 28.67 15.59 6.10
N ILE A 206 28.85 16.61 5.27
CA ILE A 206 30.16 16.92 4.66
C ILE A 206 31.22 17.14 5.73
N LYS A 207 30.92 17.91 6.78
CA LYS A 207 31.87 18.19 7.86
C LYS A 207 32.30 16.94 8.64
N GLU A 208 31.40 15.98 8.79
CA GLU A 208 31.63 14.74 9.51
C GLU A 208 32.17 13.60 8.61
N GLY A 209 32.33 13.83 7.33
CA GLY A 209 32.82 12.84 6.38
C GLY A 209 31.77 11.88 5.84
N VAL A 210 30.48 12.10 6.14
CA VAL A 210 29.37 11.28 5.66
C VAL A 210 29.04 11.63 4.21
N LEU A 211 29.10 10.66 3.31
CA LEU A 211 28.97 10.86 1.85
C LEU A 211 29.80 12.02 1.33
N PHE A 212 31.00 12.23 1.88
CA PHE A 212 31.79 13.44 1.69
C PHE A 212 32.02 13.79 0.22
N ASP A 213 32.61 12.87 -0.54
CA ASP A 213 32.94 13.10 -1.95
C ASP A 213 31.68 13.34 -2.78
N PHE A 214 30.67 12.53 -2.56
CA PHE A 214 29.40 12.61 -3.27
C PHE A 214 28.64 13.93 -2.97
N LEU A 215 28.48 14.28 -1.69
CA LEU A 215 27.79 15.51 -1.29
C LEU A 215 28.57 16.77 -1.69
N THR A 216 29.91 16.70 -1.71
CA THR A 216 30.74 17.82 -2.17
C THR A 216 30.60 18.05 -3.68
N ALA A 217 30.63 16.94 -4.46
CA ALA A 217 30.53 17.04 -5.92
C ALA A 217 29.08 17.39 -6.38
N HIS A 218 28.05 16.90 -5.69
CA HIS A 218 26.66 16.99 -6.12
C HIS A 218 25.74 17.80 -5.19
N LYS A 219 26.29 18.69 -4.36
CA LYS A 219 25.54 19.41 -3.31
C LYS A 219 24.24 20.05 -3.79
N ALA A 220 24.27 20.79 -4.89
CA ALA A 220 23.09 21.47 -5.42
C ALA A 220 22.04 20.49 -5.97
N GLU A 221 22.49 19.42 -6.62
CA GLU A 221 21.63 18.36 -7.16
C GLU A 221 20.94 17.58 -6.04
N VAL A 222 21.68 17.15 -5.02
CA VAL A 222 21.14 16.42 -3.84
C VAL A 222 20.12 17.28 -3.10
N LYS A 223 20.42 18.56 -2.88
CA LYS A 223 19.44 19.50 -2.29
C LYS A 223 18.14 19.55 -3.11
N GLY A 224 18.28 19.71 -4.44
CA GLY A 224 17.13 19.73 -5.34
C GLY A 224 16.30 18.44 -5.28
N MET A 225 16.95 17.27 -5.23
CA MET A 225 16.28 15.97 -5.07
C MET A 225 15.47 15.90 -3.78
N ILE A 226 16.10 16.18 -2.63
CA ILE A 226 15.44 16.15 -1.31
C ILE A 226 14.28 17.13 -1.23
N LEU A 227 14.44 18.36 -1.69
CA LEU A 227 13.35 19.35 -1.70
C LEU A 227 12.18 18.91 -2.57
N THR A 228 12.46 18.32 -3.72
CA THR A 228 11.41 17.80 -4.61
C THR A 228 10.65 16.63 -3.96
N ASP A 229 11.35 15.71 -3.30
CA ASP A 229 10.75 14.57 -2.61
C ASP A 229 9.84 15.02 -1.45
N TYR A 230 10.24 16.04 -0.68
CA TYR A 230 9.41 16.66 0.35
C TYR A 230 8.18 17.38 -0.20
N ASP A 231 8.30 18.10 -1.32
CA ASP A 231 7.16 18.75 -1.97
C ASP A 231 6.15 17.72 -2.50
N GLU A 232 6.64 16.63 -3.09
CA GLU A 232 5.80 15.51 -3.54
C GLU A 232 5.10 14.84 -2.35
N GLU A 233 5.80 14.60 -1.23
CA GLU A 233 5.24 14.02 -0.02
C GLU A 233 4.17 14.92 0.61
N LYS A 234 4.44 16.22 0.70
CA LYS A 234 3.49 17.22 1.18
C LYS A 234 2.22 17.26 0.33
N THR A 235 2.38 17.28 -0.99
CA THR A 235 1.27 17.25 -1.94
C THR A 235 0.44 15.99 -1.78
N MET A 236 1.09 14.83 -1.65
CA MET A 236 0.40 13.55 -1.40
C MET A 236 -0.34 13.51 -0.06
N ALA A 237 0.22 14.10 0.99
CA ALA A 237 -0.43 14.21 2.29
C ALA A 237 -1.71 15.07 2.20
N MET A 238 -1.66 16.17 1.45
CA MET A 238 -2.83 17.02 1.17
C MET A 238 -3.93 16.24 0.45
N PHE A 239 -3.62 15.54 -0.65
CA PHE A 239 -4.59 14.72 -1.38
C PHE A 239 -5.19 13.61 -0.53
N LYS A 240 -4.38 12.90 0.28
CA LYS A 240 -4.89 11.88 1.19
C LYS A 240 -5.88 12.45 2.21
N ARG A 241 -5.65 13.67 2.66
CA ARG A 241 -6.55 14.37 3.58
C ARG A 241 -7.85 14.75 2.89
N GLU A 242 -7.79 15.31 1.69
CA GLU A 242 -8.96 15.67 0.88
C GLU A 242 -9.81 14.44 0.56
N TYR A 243 -9.24 13.39 -0.02
CA TYR A 243 -9.97 12.13 -0.31
C TYR A 243 -10.62 11.50 0.91
N ARG A 244 -9.97 11.59 2.09
CA ARG A 244 -10.57 11.09 3.34
C ARG A 244 -11.76 11.94 3.75
N GLN A 245 -11.67 13.24 3.59
CA GLN A 245 -12.76 14.18 3.92
C GLN A 245 -13.95 14.01 2.97
N ASP A 246 -13.69 13.87 1.67
CA ASP A 246 -14.71 13.62 0.65
C ASP A 246 -15.40 12.27 0.90
N GLY A 247 -14.64 11.20 1.07
CA GLY A 247 -15.21 9.88 1.36
C GLY A 247 -16.02 9.84 2.67
N TYR A 248 -15.61 10.61 3.71
CA TYR A 248 -16.39 10.73 4.93
C TYR A 248 -17.71 11.49 4.69
N SER A 249 -17.68 12.57 3.91
CA SER A 249 -18.87 13.35 3.59
C SER A 249 -19.86 12.58 2.68
N GLU A 250 -19.35 11.88 1.68
CA GLU A 250 -20.16 11.01 0.81
C GLU A 250 -20.81 9.87 1.60
N GLY A 251 -20.00 9.14 2.41
CA GLY A 251 -20.52 8.04 3.22
C GLY A 251 -21.55 8.49 4.26
N ARG A 252 -21.43 9.72 4.81
CA ARG A 252 -22.43 10.30 5.70
C ARG A 252 -23.73 10.58 4.97
N LEU A 253 -23.66 11.22 3.80
CA LEU A 253 -24.85 11.53 2.98
C LEU A 253 -25.58 10.26 2.53
N GLU A 254 -24.83 9.26 2.09
CA GLU A 254 -25.38 7.96 1.69
C GLU A 254 -26.03 7.25 2.89
N GLY A 255 -25.38 7.25 4.05
CA GLY A 255 -25.92 6.68 5.29
C GLY A 255 -27.20 7.40 5.75
N GLU A 256 -27.25 8.72 5.66
CA GLU A 256 -28.46 9.51 5.96
C GLU A 256 -29.62 9.17 4.98
N GLN A 257 -29.35 9.04 3.69
CA GLN A 257 -30.36 8.67 2.69
C GLN A 257 -30.91 7.25 2.91
N ILE A 258 -30.01 6.28 3.15
CA ILE A 258 -30.41 4.90 3.44
C ILE A 258 -31.23 4.83 4.73
N GLY A 259 -30.79 5.54 5.77
CA GLY A 259 -31.49 5.61 7.06
C GLY A 259 -32.88 6.22 6.94
N TYR A 260 -33.01 7.32 6.19
CA TYR A 260 -34.29 7.96 5.92
C TYR A 260 -35.25 7.05 5.16
N SER A 261 -34.80 6.47 4.04
CA SER A 261 -35.60 5.57 3.21
C SER A 261 -36.07 4.33 3.98
N LYS A 262 -35.18 3.73 4.77
CA LYS A 262 -35.53 2.58 5.62
C LYS A 262 -36.53 2.95 6.72
N GLY A 263 -36.32 4.12 7.36
CA GLY A 263 -37.25 4.62 8.39
C GLY A 263 -38.63 4.90 7.84
N GLU A 264 -38.75 5.48 6.65
CA GLU A 264 -40.00 5.71 5.96
C GLU A 264 -40.71 4.40 5.61
N GLN A 265 -40.01 3.42 5.05
CA GLN A 265 -40.54 2.10 4.74
C GLN A 265 -41.03 1.34 6.00
N ASP A 266 -40.21 1.34 7.05
CA ASP A 266 -40.58 0.70 8.32
C ASP A 266 -41.80 1.40 8.98
N GLY A 267 -41.86 2.73 8.89
CA GLY A 267 -42.99 3.54 9.37
C GLY A 267 -44.27 3.24 8.60
N TYR A 268 -44.19 3.17 7.28
CA TYR A 268 -45.31 2.82 6.42
C TYR A 268 -45.86 1.43 6.72
N ASN A 269 -44.97 0.42 6.79
CA ASN A 269 -45.36 -0.98 7.08
C ASN A 269 -46.02 -1.12 8.45
N LYS A 270 -45.47 -0.47 9.49
CA LYS A 270 -46.09 -0.45 10.83
C LYS A 270 -47.42 0.28 10.84
N GLY A 271 -47.56 1.40 10.13
CA GLY A 271 -48.79 2.13 10.05
C GLY A 271 -49.91 1.33 9.36
N GLU A 272 -49.56 0.61 8.30
CA GLU A 272 -50.50 -0.30 7.61
C GLU A 272 -50.94 -1.47 8.51
N GLU A 273 -50.02 -2.06 9.23
CA GLU A 273 -50.32 -3.14 10.17
C GLU A 273 -51.27 -2.67 11.29
N ILE A 274 -50.97 -1.53 11.91
CA ILE A 274 -51.82 -0.92 12.95
C ILE A 274 -53.21 -0.60 12.38
N GLY A 275 -53.27 0.02 11.17
CA GLY A 275 -54.55 0.32 10.51
C GLY A 275 -55.42 -0.90 10.28
N ARG A 276 -54.83 -1.98 9.76
CA ARG A 276 -55.53 -3.28 9.57
C ARG A 276 -56.02 -3.90 10.89
N ASN A 277 -55.23 -3.80 11.94
CA ASN A 277 -55.61 -4.32 13.25
C ASN A 277 -56.76 -3.52 13.86
N LEU A 278 -56.73 -2.18 13.75
CA LEU A 278 -57.85 -1.30 14.21
C LEU A 278 -59.13 -1.54 13.43
N GLU A 279 -59.06 -1.74 12.12
CA GLU A 279 -60.21 -2.11 11.32
C GLU A 279 -60.82 -3.45 11.75
N LYS A 280 -60.00 -4.48 11.90
CA LYS A 280 -60.43 -5.79 12.42
C LYS A 280 -61.05 -5.67 13.81
N LEU A 281 -60.49 -4.86 14.71
CA LEU A 281 -61.05 -4.60 16.05
C LEU A 281 -62.44 -3.99 15.95
N ASN A 282 -62.62 -2.93 15.16
CA ASN A 282 -63.89 -2.26 14.98
C ASN A 282 -64.99 -3.25 14.45
N ILE A 283 -64.63 -4.05 13.43
CA ILE A 283 -65.53 -5.08 12.89
C ILE A 283 -65.87 -6.12 13.93
N ALA A 284 -64.89 -6.67 14.67
CA ALA A 284 -65.09 -7.65 15.71
C ALA A 284 -65.98 -7.13 16.85
N MET A 285 -65.80 -5.90 17.30
CA MET A 285 -66.64 -5.25 18.32
C MET A 285 -68.11 -5.11 17.85
N ASN A 286 -68.29 -4.65 16.61
CA ASN A 286 -69.64 -4.54 16.03
C ASN A 286 -70.36 -5.88 15.90
N MET A 287 -69.65 -6.95 15.51
CA MET A 287 -70.20 -8.29 15.42
C MET A 287 -70.54 -8.85 16.82
N LYS A 288 -69.69 -8.60 17.81
CA LYS A 288 -69.92 -8.99 19.20
C LYS A 288 -71.12 -8.28 19.80
N ALA A 289 -71.35 -6.98 19.52
CA ALA A 289 -72.51 -6.21 19.91
C ALA A 289 -73.81 -6.74 19.30
N LYS A 290 -73.75 -7.42 18.16
CA LYS A 290 -74.88 -8.10 17.50
C LYS A 290 -75.07 -9.53 18.00
N GLY A 291 -74.36 -10.00 19.01
CA GLY A 291 -74.55 -11.27 19.66
C GLY A 291 -73.84 -12.46 18.98
N MET A 292 -72.89 -12.23 18.06
CA MET A 292 -72.12 -13.30 17.42
C MET A 292 -71.11 -13.94 18.39
N SER A 293 -70.87 -15.23 18.24
CA SER A 293 -69.87 -15.93 19.06
C SER A 293 -68.45 -15.57 18.62
N ASP A 294 -67.48 -15.62 19.56
CA ASP A 294 -66.06 -15.36 19.27
C ASP A 294 -65.51 -16.28 18.19
N LYS A 295 -66.05 -17.50 18.09
CA LYS A 295 -65.66 -18.48 17.05
C LYS A 295 -66.14 -18.01 15.66
N ASP A 296 -67.41 -17.61 15.55
CA ASP A 296 -67.96 -17.15 14.28
C ASP A 296 -67.28 -15.84 13.81
N ILE A 297 -66.91 -14.94 14.75
CA ILE A 297 -66.18 -13.71 14.48
C ILE A 297 -64.75 -14.01 13.96
N ALA A 298 -64.05 -14.98 14.58
CA ALA A 298 -62.73 -15.41 14.18
C ALA A 298 -62.74 -15.96 12.75
N ASP A 299 -63.71 -16.83 12.45
CA ASP A 299 -63.89 -17.45 11.13
C ASP A 299 -64.22 -16.38 10.06
N LEU A 300 -65.03 -15.39 10.34
CA LEU A 300 -65.37 -14.32 9.41
C LEU A 300 -64.26 -13.31 9.16
N LEU A 301 -63.38 -13.09 10.14
CA LEU A 301 -62.23 -12.18 10.01
C LEU A 301 -60.96 -12.89 9.50
N ASP A 302 -61.08 -14.19 9.25
CA ASP A 302 -59.93 -15.06 8.84
C ASP A 302 -58.74 -14.92 9.79
N VAL A 303 -59.01 -15.10 11.09
CA VAL A 303 -58.00 -15.05 12.14
C VAL A 303 -58.17 -16.23 13.10
N THR A 304 -57.08 -16.63 13.80
CA THR A 304 -57.21 -17.63 14.84
C THR A 304 -57.95 -17.09 16.08
N PRO A 305 -58.59 -17.95 16.89
CA PRO A 305 -59.25 -17.49 18.11
C PRO A 305 -58.32 -16.78 19.10
N GLU A 306 -57.04 -17.21 19.15
CA GLU A 306 -56.00 -16.57 19.95
C GLU A 306 -55.73 -15.16 19.44
N ARG A 307 -55.62 -14.99 18.11
CA ARG A 307 -55.39 -13.67 17.47
C ARG A 307 -56.57 -12.75 17.66
N LEU A 308 -57.83 -13.24 17.60
CA LEU A 308 -59.01 -12.45 17.92
C LEU A 308 -58.97 -11.91 19.36
N LYS A 309 -58.55 -12.75 20.33
CA LYS A 309 -58.39 -12.29 21.74
C LYS A 309 -57.36 -11.19 21.89
N GLU A 310 -56.21 -11.30 21.18
CA GLU A 310 -55.20 -10.25 21.16
C GLU A 310 -55.78 -8.94 20.59
N ILE A 311 -56.46 -8.97 19.45
CA ILE A 311 -57.10 -7.84 18.83
C ILE A 311 -58.09 -7.16 19.78
N LEU A 312 -58.97 -7.95 20.44
CA LEU A 312 -59.96 -7.45 21.39
C LEU A 312 -59.34 -6.94 22.71
N SER A 313 -58.15 -7.37 23.05
CA SER A 313 -57.42 -6.90 24.23
C SER A 313 -56.73 -5.58 24.03
N THR A 314 -56.47 -5.17 22.79
CA THR A 314 -55.75 -3.91 22.44
C THR A 314 -56.55 -2.67 22.85
N ASP A 315 -57.90 -2.77 23.02
CA ASP A 315 -58.76 -1.69 23.44
C ASP A 315 -58.58 -1.26 24.92
N LYS A 316 -57.90 -2.06 25.73
CA LYS A 316 -57.67 -1.78 27.16
C LYS A 316 -56.45 -0.90 27.47
N VAL A 317 -55.72 -0.49 26.46
CA VAL A 317 -54.46 0.27 26.61
C VAL A 317 -54.63 1.76 26.28
N HIS A 318 -55.82 2.16 25.83
CA HIS A 318 -56.09 3.57 25.44
C HIS A 318 -57.19 4.25 26.29
N GLU A 319 -57.50 3.77 27.49
CA GLU A 319 -58.17 4.52 28.59
C GLU A 319 -56.99 4.95 29.59
#